data_ddc13c83520bd80e9eb30a761e52d132
#
_entry.id   ddc13c83520bd80e9eb30a761e52d132
#
_cell.length_a   1.000
_cell.length_b   1.000
_cell.length_c   1.000
_cell.angle_alpha   90.00
_cell.angle_beta   90.00
_cell.angle_gamma   90.00
#
_symmetry.space_group_name_H-M   'P 1'
#
loop_
_entity.id
_entity.type
_entity.pdbx_description
1 polymer ?
#
loop_
_entity_poly.entity_id
_entity_poly.type
_entity_poly.pdbx_seq_one_letter_code
_entity_poly.pdbx_strand_id
1 'polypeptide(L)'
;MELARILAARRSLRAFSDRPVEPEKIERMLEAARFAPSCGNMQPWRFVVVERADPSRPALEAALDRGNAWAKRAPVLIVAGARRGDAPVVETREYHHHDTGLATMCLISRAVDQGLLVHPMAGWKEAPLKAALSMPEEVRPISVVAIGYRGKPEELDEATREKDEKPQTRKDLGEIAFRGRWGEPFRGMLPKAPAKYFEADIPLRFADIDAMGHVNNAVTLTLFELGRAKFFAEVLGIGRVEDYEFILAEATVRYRLPIVLQDTVRVRMHVTDVSRSSFRFQAALFDPRDGRVFTEAETVQVMYDYAKGRAKPVSEKFLAKVREYIGG
;
A
#
# COMPACT_ATOMS: atom_id res chain seq x y z
N MET A 1 3.41 6.63 -7.70
CA MET A 1 2.30 6.05 -6.88
C MET A 1 2.22 6.83 -5.58
N GLU A 2 1.04 6.98 -4.98
CA GLU A 2 0.92 7.63 -3.66
C GLU A 2 1.61 6.78 -2.57
N LEU A 3 2.29 7.42 -1.60
CA LEU A 3 3.07 6.72 -0.57
C LEU A 3 2.24 5.68 0.20
N ALA A 4 1.02 6.01 0.59
CA ALA A 4 0.13 5.09 1.29
C ALA A 4 -0.12 3.79 0.50
N ARG A 5 -0.27 3.89 -0.82
CA ARG A 5 -0.45 2.75 -1.72
C ARG A 5 0.82 1.91 -1.86
N ILE A 6 1.99 2.56 -1.91
CA ILE A 6 3.28 1.87 -1.93
C ILE A 6 3.42 1.00 -0.68
N LEU A 7 3.13 1.57 0.49
CA LEU A 7 3.23 0.87 1.77
C LEU A 7 2.24 -0.30 1.86
N ALA A 8 1.00 -0.11 1.39
CA ALA A 8 -0.03 -1.15 1.37
C ALA A 8 0.28 -2.28 0.36
N ALA A 9 0.80 -1.93 -0.83
CA ALA A 9 1.14 -2.89 -1.88
C ALA A 9 2.37 -3.73 -1.55
N ARG A 10 3.25 -3.26 -0.67
CA ARG A 10 4.48 -3.96 -0.31
C ARG A 10 4.17 -5.29 0.39
N ARG A 11 4.54 -6.38 -0.25
CA ARG A 11 4.45 -7.76 0.27
C ARG A 11 5.84 -8.42 0.20
N SER A 12 6.21 -9.17 1.24
CA SER A 12 7.42 -10.00 1.24
C SER A 12 7.10 -11.37 0.63
N LEU A 13 6.83 -11.38 -0.68
CA LEU A 13 6.58 -12.61 -1.44
C LEU A 13 7.90 -13.22 -1.92
N ARG A 14 7.85 -14.49 -2.36
CA ARG A 14 9.03 -15.31 -2.67
C ARG A 14 9.08 -15.78 -4.12
N ALA A 15 7.96 -15.67 -4.84
CA ALA A 15 7.88 -16.04 -6.25
C ALA A 15 8.51 -14.94 -7.13
N PHE A 16 9.78 -15.07 -7.46
CA PHE A 16 10.50 -14.16 -8.34
C PHE A 16 10.57 -14.72 -9.76
N SER A 17 10.41 -13.83 -10.75
CA SER A 17 10.67 -14.11 -12.16
C SER A 17 12.17 -14.03 -12.45
N ASP A 18 12.62 -14.78 -13.46
CA ASP A 18 14.01 -14.73 -13.96
C ASP A 18 14.32 -13.47 -14.77
N ARG A 19 13.31 -12.63 -15.06
CA ARG A 19 13.49 -11.37 -15.78
C ARG A 19 14.50 -10.48 -15.07
N PRO A 20 15.56 -10.00 -15.75
CA PRO A 20 16.52 -9.05 -15.19
C PRO A 20 15.81 -7.75 -14.75
N VAL A 21 16.36 -7.10 -13.74
CA VAL A 21 15.96 -5.75 -13.34
C VAL A 21 16.82 -4.76 -14.12
N GLU A 22 16.19 -3.76 -14.70
CA GLU A 22 16.88 -2.72 -15.46
C GLU A 22 17.83 -1.92 -14.55
N PRO A 23 19.08 -1.63 -15.00
CA PRO A 23 20.07 -0.92 -14.20
C PRO A 23 19.58 0.42 -13.66
N GLU A 24 18.80 1.16 -14.45
CA GLU A 24 18.23 2.45 -14.07
C GLU A 24 17.24 2.33 -12.90
N LYS A 25 16.57 1.17 -12.78
CA LYS A 25 15.69 0.91 -11.62
C LYS A 25 16.50 0.65 -10.36
N ILE A 26 17.62 -0.07 -10.49
CA ILE A 26 18.54 -0.31 -9.37
C ILE A 26 19.12 1.02 -8.88
N GLU A 27 19.60 1.84 -9.79
CA GLU A 27 20.13 3.17 -9.48
C GLU A 27 19.09 4.05 -8.74
N ARG A 28 17.85 4.11 -9.25
CA ARG A 28 16.78 4.87 -8.61
C ARG A 28 16.43 4.37 -7.19
N MET A 29 16.56 3.07 -6.94
CA MET A 29 16.37 2.51 -5.61
C MET A 29 17.48 2.95 -4.65
N LEU A 30 18.74 2.91 -5.09
CA LEU A 30 19.89 3.36 -4.31
C LEU A 30 19.85 4.86 -4.05
N GLU A 31 19.42 5.63 -5.06
CA GLU A 31 19.21 7.07 -4.93
C GLU A 31 18.13 7.40 -3.90
N ALA A 32 17.01 6.65 -3.89
CA ALA A 32 16.00 6.81 -2.86
C ALA A 32 16.54 6.50 -1.45
N ALA A 33 17.37 5.47 -1.31
CA ALA A 33 18.03 5.15 -0.03
C ALA A 33 18.94 6.28 0.46
N ARG A 34 19.62 6.97 -0.45
CA ARG A 34 20.49 8.11 -0.14
C ARG A 34 19.78 9.28 0.52
N PHE A 35 18.46 9.45 0.25
CA PHE A 35 17.64 10.51 0.84
C PHE A 35 17.09 10.17 2.23
N ALA A 36 17.41 9.01 2.79
CA ALA A 36 16.99 8.68 4.14
C ALA A 36 17.60 9.61 5.18
N PRO A 37 16.88 9.95 6.25
CA PRO A 37 17.46 10.68 7.37
C PRO A 37 18.44 9.77 8.16
N SER A 38 19.42 10.38 8.80
CA SER A 38 20.32 9.68 9.73
C SER A 38 20.74 10.58 10.89
N CYS A 39 21.12 9.99 12.00
CA CYS A 39 21.58 10.73 13.16
C CYS A 39 22.82 11.56 12.80
N GLY A 40 22.73 12.88 13.03
CA GLY A 40 23.81 13.82 12.64
C GLY A 40 24.11 13.85 11.15
N ASN A 41 23.22 13.36 10.29
CA ASN A 41 23.46 13.21 8.84
C ASN A 41 24.68 12.34 8.49
N MET A 42 25.00 11.37 9.33
CA MET A 42 26.21 10.54 9.20
C MET A 42 26.15 9.51 8.07
N GLN A 43 24.94 9.12 7.60
CA GLN A 43 24.71 8.25 6.43
C GLN A 43 25.56 6.96 6.48
N PRO A 44 25.38 6.13 7.54
CA PRO A 44 26.27 4.99 7.81
C PRO A 44 26.08 3.81 6.87
N TRP A 45 24.98 3.77 6.12
CA TRP A 45 24.62 2.66 5.25
C TRP A 45 25.58 2.47 4.09
N ARG A 46 25.80 1.20 3.75
CA ARG A 46 26.53 0.73 2.57
C ARG A 46 25.69 -0.35 1.91
N PHE A 47 25.59 -0.31 0.60
CA PHE A 47 24.85 -1.28 -0.18
C PHE A 47 25.79 -2.00 -1.14
N VAL A 48 25.76 -3.33 -1.11
CA VAL A 48 26.44 -4.16 -2.11
C VAL A 48 25.35 -4.77 -2.99
N VAL A 49 25.34 -4.39 -4.25
CA VAL A 49 24.42 -4.91 -5.26
C VAL A 49 25.06 -6.13 -5.91
N VAL A 50 24.32 -7.23 -5.97
CA VAL A 50 24.78 -8.48 -6.58
C VAL A 50 23.69 -8.95 -7.56
N GLU A 51 23.95 -8.81 -8.83
CA GLU A 51 23.08 -9.30 -9.89
C GLU A 51 23.33 -10.79 -10.16
N ARG A 52 22.46 -11.43 -10.94
CA ARG A 52 22.56 -12.87 -11.22
C ARG A 52 23.88 -13.27 -11.91
N ALA A 53 24.38 -12.42 -12.79
CA ALA A 53 25.62 -12.68 -13.54
C ALA A 53 26.91 -12.36 -12.76
N ASP A 54 26.76 -11.82 -11.55
CA ASP A 54 27.91 -11.40 -10.75
C ASP A 54 28.74 -12.61 -10.30
N PRO A 55 30.08 -12.60 -10.42
CA PRO A 55 30.94 -13.70 -9.98
C PRO A 55 30.80 -14.05 -8.50
N SER A 56 30.45 -13.08 -7.65
CA SER A 56 30.22 -13.26 -6.21
C SER A 56 28.88 -13.94 -5.88
N ARG A 57 27.96 -13.98 -6.85
CA ARG A 57 26.59 -14.45 -6.63
C ARG A 57 26.50 -15.87 -6.08
N PRO A 58 27.19 -16.90 -6.60
CA PRO A 58 27.10 -18.25 -6.05
C PRO A 58 27.57 -18.36 -4.60
N ALA A 59 28.63 -17.61 -4.24
CA ALA A 59 29.16 -17.60 -2.87
C ALA A 59 28.20 -16.88 -1.90
N LEU A 60 27.58 -15.78 -2.34
CA LEU A 60 26.52 -15.11 -1.56
C LEU A 60 25.32 -16.01 -1.32
N GLU A 61 24.85 -16.73 -2.35
CA GLU A 61 23.75 -17.69 -2.24
C GLU A 61 24.03 -18.85 -1.30
N ALA A 62 25.29 -19.32 -1.24
CA ALA A 62 25.73 -20.36 -0.31
C ALA A 62 25.75 -19.87 1.16
N ALA A 63 25.87 -18.56 1.37
CA ALA A 63 25.81 -17.95 2.68
C ALA A 63 24.39 -17.80 3.22
N LEU A 64 23.34 -17.86 2.37
CA LEU A 64 21.96 -17.78 2.81
C LEU A 64 21.54 -19.03 3.57
N ASP A 65 20.68 -18.85 4.60
CA ASP A 65 20.09 -19.96 5.33
C ASP A 65 19.12 -20.76 4.44
N ARG A 66 18.94 -22.05 4.74
CA ARG A 66 18.05 -22.96 3.97
C ARG A 66 16.64 -22.40 3.78
N GLY A 67 16.11 -21.68 4.79
CA GLY A 67 14.78 -21.03 4.72
C GLY A 67 14.67 -19.92 3.68
N ASN A 68 15.81 -19.42 3.15
CA ASN A 68 15.89 -18.38 2.14
C ASN A 68 16.34 -18.90 0.77
N ALA A 69 16.31 -20.22 0.54
CA ALA A 69 16.71 -20.83 -0.74
C ALA A 69 15.93 -20.28 -1.96
N TRP A 70 14.68 -19.88 -1.75
CA TRP A 70 13.83 -19.23 -2.75
C TRP A 70 14.45 -17.92 -3.30
N ALA A 71 15.28 -17.21 -2.50
CA ALA A 71 15.91 -15.95 -2.90
C ALA A 71 16.95 -16.11 -4.03
N LYS A 72 17.43 -17.34 -4.28
CA LYS A 72 18.30 -17.65 -5.42
C LYS A 72 17.64 -17.35 -6.76
N ARG A 73 16.30 -17.35 -6.82
CA ARG A 73 15.54 -16.98 -8.03
C ARG A 73 15.49 -15.48 -8.29
N ALA A 74 15.67 -14.65 -7.27
CA ALA A 74 15.65 -13.20 -7.46
C ALA A 74 16.80 -12.76 -8.36
N PRO A 75 16.55 -11.92 -9.40
CA PRO A 75 17.61 -11.45 -10.30
C PRO A 75 18.62 -10.54 -9.59
N VAL A 76 18.22 -9.87 -8.52
CA VAL A 76 19.10 -8.97 -7.75
C VAL A 76 19.00 -9.30 -6.27
N LEU A 77 20.17 -9.37 -5.60
CA LEU A 77 20.29 -9.33 -4.15
C LEU A 77 21.05 -8.06 -3.75
N ILE A 78 20.52 -7.30 -2.81
CA ILE A 78 21.21 -6.14 -2.24
C ILE A 78 21.51 -6.43 -0.77
N VAL A 79 22.78 -6.41 -0.40
CA VAL A 79 23.19 -6.50 0.99
C VAL A 79 23.31 -5.09 1.56
N ALA A 80 22.46 -4.77 2.52
CA ALA A 80 22.52 -3.53 3.29
C ALA A 80 23.37 -3.77 4.54
N GLY A 81 24.41 -2.99 4.73
CA GLY A 81 25.29 -3.05 5.88
C GLY A 81 25.71 -1.67 6.36
N ALA A 82 26.35 -1.62 7.51
CA ALA A 82 26.91 -0.39 8.07
C ALA A 82 28.19 -0.65 8.84
N ARG A 83 29.08 0.34 8.86
CA ARG A 83 30.21 0.39 9.77
C ARG A 83 29.74 0.99 11.09
N ARG A 84 30.02 0.31 12.20
CA ARG A 84 29.60 0.76 13.54
C ARG A 84 30.11 2.17 13.87
N GLY A 85 31.32 2.50 13.47
CA GLY A 85 31.95 3.82 13.70
C GLY A 85 31.40 4.97 12.85
N ASP A 86 30.58 4.67 11.83
CA ASP A 86 29.99 5.67 10.91
C ASP A 86 28.65 6.27 11.44
N ALA A 87 28.28 5.96 12.68
CA ALA A 87 27.10 6.54 13.31
C ALA A 87 27.29 6.69 14.82
N PRO A 88 26.61 7.63 15.49
CA PRO A 88 26.72 7.83 16.92
C PRO A 88 26.22 6.62 17.70
N VAL A 89 26.87 6.37 18.83
CA VAL A 89 26.34 5.54 19.91
C VAL A 89 25.93 6.49 21.02
N VAL A 90 24.63 6.56 21.34
CA VAL A 90 24.11 7.42 22.40
C VAL A 90 23.70 6.52 23.56
N GLU A 91 24.45 6.55 24.64
CA GLU A 91 24.39 5.56 25.72
C GLU A 91 24.68 4.15 25.16
N THR A 92 23.65 3.26 25.09
CA THR A 92 23.76 1.91 24.52
C THR A 92 23.10 1.77 23.16
N ARG A 93 22.53 2.86 22.60
CA ARG A 93 21.76 2.86 21.35
C ARG A 93 22.69 3.06 20.16
N GLU A 94 22.82 2.05 19.34
CA GLU A 94 23.63 2.04 18.13
C GLU A 94 22.82 2.52 16.90
N TYR A 95 22.96 3.77 16.53
CA TYR A 95 22.15 4.39 15.47
C TYR A 95 22.44 3.88 14.06
N HIS A 96 23.60 3.23 13.82
CA HIS A 96 23.88 2.66 12.51
C HIS A 96 22.88 1.59 12.05
N HIS A 97 22.30 0.81 12.98
CA HIS A 97 21.23 -0.14 12.65
C HIS A 97 19.93 0.57 12.29
N HIS A 98 19.52 1.56 13.10
CA HIS A 98 18.32 2.35 12.88
C HIS A 98 18.37 3.07 11.54
N ASP A 99 19.46 3.81 11.27
CA ASP A 99 19.62 4.64 10.08
C ASP A 99 19.70 3.79 8.81
N THR A 100 20.39 2.64 8.86
CA THR A 100 20.41 1.70 7.73
C THR A 100 19.04 1.08 7.47
N GLY A 101 18.23 0.85 8.51
CA GLY A 101 16.85 0.42 8.38
C GLY A 101 15.99 1.44 7.65
N LEU A 102 16.14 2.74 7.98
CA LEU A 102 15.45 3.84 7.28
C LEU A 102 15.83 3.91 5.80
N ALA A 103 17.14 3.84 5.50
CA ALA A 103 17.62 3.84 4.11
C ALA A 103 17.15 2.61 3.33
N THR A 104 17.14 1.43 3.96
CA THR A 104 16.61 0.21 3.36
C THR A 104 15.11 0.33 3.07
N MET A 105 14.33 0.98 3.95
CA MET A 105 12.90 1.18 3.69
C MET A 105 12.64 2.17 2.55
N CYS A 106 13.46 3.21 2.38
CA CYS A 106 13.40 4.11 1.22
C CYS A 106 13.66 3.35 -0.10
N LEU A 107 14.70 2.50 -0.11
CA LEU A 107 15.00 1.59 -1.23
C LEU A 107 13.81 0.69 -1.56
N ILE A 108 13.25 0.01 -0.57
CA ILE A 108 12.10 -0.89 -0.70
C ILE A 108 10.90 -0.15 -1.27
N SER A 109 10.60 1.04 -0.75
CA SER A 109 9.47 1.86 -1.22
C SER A 109 9.61 2.21 -2.69
N ARG A 110 10.83 2.58 -3.11
CA ARG A 110 11.11 2.90 -4.52
C ARG A 110 11.02 1.68 -5.43
N ALA A 111 11.47 0.52 -4.97
CA ALA A 111 11.33 -0.73 -5.72
C ALA A 111 9.84 -1.06 -5.98
N VAL A 112 9.01 -0.97 -4.95
CA VAL A 112 7.56 -1.20 -5.07
C VAL A 112 6.89 -0.18 -6.01
N ASP A 113 7.27 1.10 -5.93
CA ASP A 113 6.80 2.16 -6.84
C ASP A 113 7.13 1.85 -8.32
N GLN A 114 8.25 1.18 -8.56
CA GLN A 114 8.68 0.72 -9.88
C GLN A 114 8.06 -0.62 -10.32
N GLY A 115 7.12 -1.18 -9.53
CA GLY A 115 6.45 -2.44 -9.83
C GLY A 115 7.29 -3.69 -9.54
N LEU A 116 8.33 -3.58 -8.71
CA LEU A 116 9.18 -4.69 -8.32
C LEU A 116 8.68 -5.36 -7.03
N LEU A 117 8.88 -6.67 -6.96
CA LEU A 117 8.75 -7.45 -5.74
C LEU A 117 10.02 -7.30 -4.91
N VAL A 118 9.84 -7.11 -3.60
CA VAL A 118 10.94 -6.89 -2.65
C VAL A 118 10.74 -7.71 -1.39
N HIS A 119 11.78 -8.44 -0.98
CA HIS A 119 11.76 -9.23 0.25
C HIS A 119 13.04 -9.04 1.05
N PRO A 120 13.04 -8.23 2.13
CA PRO A 120 14.16 -8.17 3.06
C PRO A 120 14.23 -9.44 3.92
N MET A 121 15.41 -9.99 4.07
CA MET A 121 15.70 -11.23 4.80
C MET A 121 16.65 -10.97 5.96
N ALA A 122 16.57 -11.83 6.98
CA ALA A 122 17.49 -11.86 8.13
C ALA A 122 18.27 -13.17 8.26
N GLY A 123 17.99 -14.17 7.43
CA GLY A 123 18.60 -15.51 7.55
C GLY A 123 19.80 -15.69 6.61
N TRP A 124 21.01 -15.47 7.13
CA TRP A 124 22.28 -15.73 6.48
C TRP A 124 23.38 -16.00 7.52
N LYS A 125 24.49 -16.59 7.05
CA LYS A 125 25.73 -16.76 7.82
C LYS A 125 26.64 -15.57 7.58
N GLU A 126 26.93 -14.77 8.61
CA GLU A 126 27.64 -13.49 8.49
C GLU A 126 29.05 -13.65 7.90
N ALA A 127 29.90 -14.52 8.47
CA ALA A 127 31.26 -14.66 8.01
C ALA A 127 31.37 -15.14 6.53
N PRO A 128 30.65 -16.19 6.09
CA PRO A 128 30.59 -16.55 4.67
C PRO A 128 30.09 -15.45 3.75
N LEU A 129 29.08 -14.67 4.18
CA LEU A 129 28.54 -13.55 3.39
C LEU A 129 29.60 -12.43 3.23
N LYS A 130 30.27 -12.07 4.32
CA LYS A 130 31.34 -11.07 4.27
C LYS A 130 32.48 -11.53 3.36
N ALA A 131 32.90 -12.79 3.46
CA ALA A 131 33.91 -13.36 2.59
C ALA A 131 33.51 -13.35 1.11
N ALA A 132 32.27 -13.74 0.80
CA ALA A 132 31.73 -13.74 -0.56
C ALA A 132 31.76 -12.36 -1.23
N LEU A 133 31.60 -11.30 -0.45
CA LEU A 133 31.48 -9.92 -0.94
C LEU A 133 32.73 -9.06 -0.61
N SER A 134 33.79 -9.66 -0.10
CA SER A 134 34.99 -8.94 0.34
C SER A 134 34.69 -7.76 1.28
N MET A 135 33.69 -7.95 2.16
CA MET A 135 33.26 -6.91 3.09
C MET A 135 34.29 -6.78 4.22
N PRO A 136 34.70 -5.54 4.56
CA PRO A 136 35.60 -5.29 5.70
C PRO A 136 35.04 -5.82 7.02
N GLU A 137 35.93 -6.21 7.97
CA GLU A 137 35.51 -6.78 9.25
C GLU A 137 34.63 -5.83 10.07
N GLU A 138 34.90 -4.54 10.00
CA GLU A 138 34.18 -3.48 10.69
C GLU A 138 32.80 -3.17 10.08
N VAL A 139 32.47 -3.67 8.89
CA VAL A 139 31.15 -3.51 8.26
C VAL A 139 30.27 -4.70 8.61
N ARG A 140 29.14 -4.42 9.23
CA ARG A 140 28.17 -5.45 9.61
C ARG A 140 27.00 -5.51 8.62
N PRO A 141 26.72 -6.67 8.02
CA PRO A 141 25.50 -6.88 7.24
C PRO A 141 24.27 -6.79 8.16
N ILE A 142 23.26 -6.05 7.75
CA ILE A 142 22.04 -5.81 8.53
C ILE A 142 20.82 -6.46 7.87
N SER A 143 20.77 -6.45 6.54
CA SER A 143 19.70 -7.08 5.78
C SER A 143 20.20 -7.53 4.41
N VAL A 144 19.70 -8.66 3.92
CA VAL A 144 19.81 -9.05 2.51
C VAL A 144 18.43 -8.88 1.88
N VAL A 145 18.34 -8.10 0.80
CA VAL A 145 17.09 -7.75 0.13
C VAL A 145 17.05 -8.42 -1.23
N ALA A 146 16.11 -9.35 -1.41
CA ALA A 146 15.82 -9.96 -2.71
C ALA A 146 14.89 -9.05 -3.51
N ILE A 147 15.23 -8.78 -4.77
CA ILE A 147 14.52 -7.83 -5.64
C ILE A 147 14.37 -8.43 -7.04
N GLY A 148 13.18 -8.24 -7.63
CA GLY A 148 12.90 -8.68 -8.99
C GLY A 148 11.45 -8.49 -9.37
N TYR A 149 11.06 -9.00 -10.51
CA TYR A 149 9.66 -9.04 -10.93
C TYR A 149 8.93 -10.22 -10.30
N ARG A 150 7.62 -10.11 -10.18
CA ARG A 150 6.78 -11.20 -9.68
C ARG A 150 6.84 -12.37 -10.66
N GLY A 151 7.17 -13.54 -10.14
CA GLY A 151 7.15 -14.83 -10.83
C GLY A 151 5.84 -15.58 -10.57
N LYS A 152 5.84 -16.84 -10.97
CA LYS A 152 4.70 -17.74 -10.83
C LYS A 152 4.76 -18.45 -9.47
N PRO A 153 3.70 -18.35 -8.63
CA PRO A 153 3.65 -19.04 -7.34
C PRO A 153 3.80 -20.57 -7.45
N GLU A 154 3.37 -21.14 -8.57
CA GLU A 154 3.42 -22.59 -8.85
C GLU A 154 4.86 -23.14 -8.95
N GLU A 155 5.83 -22.26 -9.13
CA GLU A 155 7.26 -22.61 -9.18
C GLU A 155 7.91 -22.69 -7.79
N LEU A 156 7.18 -22.33 -6.74
CA LEU A 156 7.60 -22.49 -5.35
C LEU A 156 7.21 -23.89 -4.84
N ASP A 157 7.97 -24.39 -3.86
CA ASP A 157 7.50 -25.54 -3.08
C ASP A 157 6.23 -25.18 -2.30
N GLU A 158 5.43 -26.20 -1.98
CA GLU A 158 4.11 -26.03 -1.37
C GLU A 158 4.17 -25.21 -0.06
N ALA A 159 5.12 -25.53 0.83
CA ALA A 159 5.26 -24.84 2.11
C ALA A 159 5.64 -23.35 1.96
N THR A 160 6.37 -23.01 0.91
CA THR A 160 6.74 -21.62 0.58
C THR A 160 5.56 -20.87 -0.06
N ARG A 161 4.82 -21.55 -0.96
CA ARG A 161 3.61 -21.01 -1.59
C ARG A 161 2.53 -20.68 -0.57
N GLU A 162 2.22 -21.58 0.35
CA GLU A 162 1.27 -21.34 1.44
C GLU A 162 1.60 -20.09 2.28
N LYS A 163 2.91 -19.82 2.49
CA LYS A 163 3.33 -18.58 3.19
C LYS A 163 3.02 -17.33 2.39
N ASP A 164 3.14 -17.38 1.07
CA ASP A 164 2.88 -16.25 0.18
C ASP A 164 1.37 -15.98 0.00
N GLU A 165 0.54 -17.02 0.10
CA GLU A 165 -0.92 -16.94 0.01
C GLU A 165 -1.58 -16.37 1.28
N LYS A 166 -0.90 -16.45 2.43
CA LYS A 166 -1.44 -15.92 3.69
C LYS A 166 -1.74 -14.43 3.58
N PRO A 167 -2.92 -13.98 4.06
CA PRO A 167 -3.25 -12.55 4.08
C PRO A 167 -2.25 -11.76 4.93
N GLN A 168 -2.00 -10.54 4.50
CA GLN A 168 -1.14 -9.63 5.26
C GLN A 168 -1.89 -9.15 6.51
N THR A 169 -1.33 -9.44 7.67
CA THR A 169 -1.87 -8.97 8.95
C THR A 169 -1.02 -7.83 9.53
N ARG A 170 -1.64 -6.99 10.32
CA ARG A 170 -0.98 -5.94 11.12
C ARG A 170 -1.64 -5.91 12.49
N LYS A 171 -0.86 -5.55 13.49
CA LYS A 171 -1.39 -5.24 14.83
C LYS A 171 -2.28 -4.01 14.76
N ASP A 172 -3.28 -3.94 15.61
CA ASP A 172 -4.10 -2.74 15.78
C ASP A 172 -3.24 -1.55 16.25
N LEU A 173 -3.62 -0.34 15.84
CA LEU A 173 -2.86 0.87 16.19
C LEU A 173 -2.69 1.03 17.71
N GLY A 174 -3.71 0.68 18.49
CA GLY A 174 -3.67 0.72 19.97
C GLY A 174 -2.71 -0.26 20.62
N GLU A 175 -2.21 -1.27 19.89
CA GLU A 175 -1.18 -2.20 20.39
C GLU A 175 0.25 -1.68 20.17
N ILE A 176 0.42 -0.74 19.23
CA ILE A 176 1.75 -0.26 18.81
C ILE A 176 1.97 1.23 19.06
N ALA A 177 0.92 1.98 19.41
CA ALA A 177 1.00 3.40 19.69
C ALA A 177 0.27 3.74 20.97
N PHE A 178 0.83 4.66 21.75
CA PHE A 178 0.33 5.06 23.06
C PHE A 178 0.28 6.60 23.17
N ARG A 179 -0.68 7.11 23.93
CA ARG A 179 -0.86 8.56 24.12
C ARG A 179 -0.33 8.97 25.51
N GLY A 180 0.68 9.83 25.49
CA GLY A 180 1.23 10.43 26.72
C GLY A 180 2.15 9.52 27.51
N ARG A 181 1.78 8.26 27.73
CA ARG A 181 2.59 7.27 28.47
C ARG A 181 2.42 5.87 27.90
N TRP A 182 3.39 5.00 28.14
CA TRP A 182 3.32 3.60 27.73
C TRP A 182 2.12 2.90 28.38
N GLY A 183 1.41 2.08 27.61
CA GLY A 183 0.25 1.32 28.11
C GLY A 183 -1.10 2.06 27.99
N GLU A 184 -1.11 3.34 27.62
CA GLU A 184 -2.32 4.08 27.29
C GLU A 184 -2.56 4.04 25.77
N PRO A 185 -3.39 3.15 25.22
CA PRO A 185 -3.50 2.97 23.79
C PRO A 185 -3.85 4.26 23.06
N PHE A 186 -3.12 4.57 21.99
CA PHE A 186 -3.49 5.64 21.08
C PHE A 186 -4.78 5.24 20.37
N ARG A 187 -5.88 5.81 20.81
CA ARG A 187 -7.15 5.70 20.10
C ARG A 187 -7.11 6.70 18.96
N GLY A 188 -6.63 6.24 17.81
CA GLY A 188 -6.59 7.06 16.62
C GLY A 188 -7.99 7.39 16.13
N MET A 189 -8.14 8.55 15.50
CA MET A 189 -9.35 8.91 14.77
C MET A 189 -9.36 8.27 13.36
N LEU A 190 -8.34 7.44 13.04
CA LEU A 190 -8.35 6.67 11.78
C LEU A 190 -9.35 5.53 11.94
N PRO A 191 -10.39 5.49 11.14
CA PRO A 191 -11.38 4.44 11.19
C PRO A 191 -10.74 3.08 10.86
N LYS A 192 -11.22 2.02 11.50
CA LYS A 192 -10.93 0.63 11.09
C LYS A 192 -11.47 0.41 9.68
N ALA A 193 -10.94 -0.61 8.98
CA ALA A 193 -11.63 -1.09 7.78
C ALA A 193 -13.12 -1.26 8.11
N PRO A 194 -14.04 -0.84 7.24
CA PRO A 194 -15.46 -0.94 7.53
C PRO A 194 -15.82 -2.40 7.77
N ALA A 195 -16.71 -2.65 8.71
CA ALA A 195 -17.24 -4.00 8.92
C ALA A 195 -17.98 -4.48 7.65
N LYS A 196 -18.48 -3.54 6.85
CA LYS A 196 -19.24 -3.80 5.63
C LYS A 196 -18.97 -2.75 4.56
N TYR A 197 -18.76 -3.21 3.32
CA TYR A 197 -18.80 -2.37 2.13
C TYR A 197 -20.21 -2.41 1.55
N PHE A 198 -20.69 -1.28 1.07
CA PHE A 198 -21.88 -1.25 0.21
C PHE A 198 -21.45 -1.55 -1.22
N GLU A 199 -22.14 -2.48 -1.87
CA GLU A 199 -21.91 -2.80 -3.28
C GLU A 199 -23.23 -2.79 -4.05
N ALA A 200 -23.22 -2.24 -5.26
CA ALA A 200 -24.38 -2.25 -6.14
C ALA A 200 -23.96 -2.29 -7.62
N ASP A 201 -24.75 -2.98 -8.43
CA ASP A 201 -24.54 -3.01 -9.88
C ASP A 201 -24.92 -1.66 -10.50
N ILE A 202 -24.08 -1.18 -11.40
CA ILE A 202 -24.24 0.07 -12.13
C ILE A 202 -24.43 -0.26 -13.61
N PRO A 203 -25.67 -0.18 -14.15
CA PRO A 203 -25.91 -0.47 -15.55
C PRO A 203 -25.32 0.63 -16.44
N LEU A 204 -24.57 0.20 -17.46
CA LEU A 204 -24.09 1.08 -18.51
C LEU A 204 -25.15 1.24 -19.59
N ARG A 205 -25.25 2.44 -20.15
CA ARG A 205 -26.11 2.76 -21.30
C ARG A 205 -25.24 3.08 -22.51
N PHE A 206 -25.74 2.84 -23.69
CA PHE A 206 -25.07 3.24 -24.94
C PHE A 206 -24.71 4.74 -24.95
N ALA A 207 -25.58 5.58 -24.40
CA ALA A 207 -25.37 7.02 -24.29
C ALA A 207 -24.23 7.43 -23.31
N ASP A 208 -23.72 6.52 -22.53
CA ASP A 208 -22.59 6.77 -21.61
C ASP A 208 -21.23 6.72 -22.32
N ILE A 209 -21.20 6.17 -23.55
CA ILE A 209 -20.00 5.95 -24.34
C ILE A 209 -19.72 7.15 -25.23
N ASP A 210 -18.49 7.64 -25.21
CA ASP A 210 -18.03 8.74 -26.05
C ASP A 210 -17.47 8.26 -27.41
N ALA A 211 -17.04 9.20 -28.24
CA ALA A 211 -16.47 8.90 -29.56
C ALA A 211 -15.17 8.06 -29.52
N MET A 212 -14.53 7.93 -28.35
CA MET A 212 -13.35 7.09 -28.14
C MET A 212 -13.72 5.64 -27.80
N GLY A 213 -15.01 5.32 -27.69
CA GLY A 213 -15.51 3.99 -27.35
C GLY A 213 -15.46 3.68 -25.85
N HIS A 214 -15.26 4.67 -24.99
CA HIS A 214 -15.18 4.52 -23.54
C HIS A 214 -16.26 5.34 -22.84
N VAL A 215 -16.60 4.98 -21.60
CA VAL A 215 -17.45 5.83 -20.76
C VAL A 215 -16.81 7.19 -20.59
N ASN A 216 -17.55 8.24 -20.95
CA ASN A 216 -17.08 9.61 -20.85
C ASN A 216 -16.70 9.96 -19.39
N ASN A 217 -15.61 10.71 -19.22
CA ASN A 217 -15.10 11.06 -17.88
C ASN A 217 -16.14 11.80 -17.01
N ALA A 218 -16.98 12.67 -17.61
CA ALA A 218 -18.04 13.35 -16.90
C ALA A 218 -19.17 12.38 -16.50
N VAL A 219 -19.49 11.41 -17.35
CA VAL A 219 -20.48 10.37 -17.07
C VAL A 219 -20.02 9.47 -15.90
N THR A 220 -18.71 9.24 -15.76
CA THR A 220 -18.18 8.47 -14.62
C THR A 220 -18.60 9.07 -13.27
N LEU A 221 -18.70 10.39 -13.15
CA LEU A 221 -19.25 11.03 -11.93
C LEU A 221 -20.72 10.66 -11.70
N THR A 222 -21.50 10.57 -12.77
CA THR A 222 -22.91 10.12 -12.72
C THR A 222 -23.00 8.66 -12.26
N LEU A 223 -22.09 7.79 -12.69
CA LEU A 223 -22.06 6.39 -12.21
C LEU A 223 -21.80 6.32 -10.71
N PHE A 224 -20.92 7.15 -10.16
CA PHE A 224 -20.75 7.27 -8.70
C PHE A 224 -21.96 7.90 -8.01
N GLU A 225 -22.65 8.83 -8.65
CA GLU A 225 -23.90 9.39 -8.13
C GLU A 225 -24.99 8.33 -8.02
N LEU A 226 -25.16 7.49 -9.03
CA LEU A 226 -26.07 6.34 -8.98
C LEU A 226 -25.73 5.39 -7.83
N GLY A 227 -24.45 5.12 -7.60
CA GLY A 227 -23.97 4.34 -6.45
C GLY A 227 -24.37 4.97 -5.12
N ARG A 228 -24.16 6.28 -4.95
CA ARG A 228 -24.59 7.02 -3.75
C ARG A 228 -26.11 7.01 -3.58
N ALA A 229 -26.87 7.21 -4.65
CA ALA A 229 -28.33 7.17 -4.60
C ALA A 229 -28.85 5.82 -4.10
N LYS A 230 -28.26 4.72 -4.58
CA LYS A 230 -28.58 3.37 -4.08
C LYS A 230 -28.20 3.20 -2.61
N PHE A 231 -27.02 3.66 -2.19
CA PHE A 231 -26.64 3.66 -0.78
C PHE A 231 -27.63 4.43 0.09
N PHE A 232 -28.05 5.61 -0.36
CA PHE A 232 -29.01 6.44 0.39
C PHE A 232 -30.39 5.76 0.50
N ALA A 233 -30.84 5.12 -0.57
CA ALA A 233 -32.10 4.38 -0.55
C ALA A 233 -32.02 3.15 0.36
N GLU A 234 -31.02 2.32 0.20
CA GLU A 234 -30.94 1.02 0.85
C GLU A 234 -30.43 1.09 2.30
N VAL A 235 -29.45 1.95 2.58
CA VAL A 235 -28.84 2.07 3.91
C VAL A 235 -29.50 3.14 4.75
N LEU A 236 -29.77 4.31 4.17
CA LEU A 236 -30.40 5.42 4.90
C LEU A 236 -31.93 5.39 4.86
N GLY A 237 -32.52 4.62 3.92
CA GLY A 237 -33.95 4.57 3.72
C GLY A 237 -34.51 5.88 3.14
N ILE A 238 -33.71 6.59 2.32
CA ILE A 238 -34.09 7.82 1.65
C ILE A 238 -34.55 7.46 0.24
N GLY A 239 -35.86 7.49 0.02
CA GLY A 239 -36.46 7.14 -1.27
C GLY A 239 -36.93 8.33 -2.11
N ARG A 240 -36.93 9.53 -1.55
CA ARG A 240 -37.41 10.76 -2.20
C ARG A 240 -36.34 11.84 -2.13
N VAL A 241 -36.27 12.65 -3.18
CA VAL A 241 -35.29 13.75 -3.26
C VAL A 241 -35.50 14.78 -2.16
N GLU A 242 -36.73 15.00 -1.78
CA GLU A 242 -37.12 15.96 -0.72
C GLU A 242 -36.58 15.55 0.67
N ASP A 243 -36.27 14.27 0.87
CA ASP A 243 -35.75 13.75 2.13
C ASP A 243 -34.22 13.82 2.23
N TYR A 244 -33.52 14.35 1.20
CA TYR A 244 -32.08 14.54 1.24
C TYR A 244 -31.75 15.70 2.19
N GLU A 245 -30.86 15.40 3.13
CA GLU A 245 -30.41 16.33 4.16
C GLU A 245 -28.92 16.68 4.01
N PHE A 246 -28.38 16.52 2.82
CA PHE A 246 -26.96 16.80 2.54
C PHE A 246 -26.77 17.24 1.09
N ILE A 247 -25.65 17.92 0.84
CA ILE A 247 -25.20 18.34 -0.50
C ILE A 247 -23.81 17.77 -0.78
N LEU A 248 -23.48 17.55 -2.04
CA LEU A 248 -22.13 17.24 -2.48
C LEU A 248 -21.29 18.51 -2.48
N ALA A 249 -20.24 18.55 -1.67
CA ALA A 249 -19.35 19.70 -1.54
C ALA A 249 -18.04 19.54 -2.33
N GLU A 250 -17.55 18.28 -2.44
CA GLU A 250 -16.30 18.00 -3.12
C GLU A 250 -16.35 16.60 -3.76
N ALA A 251 -15.72 16.45 -4.93
CA ALA A 251 -15.50 15.16 -5.57
C ALA A 251 -14.11 15.10 -6.19
N THR A 252 -13.35 14.09 -5.83
CA THR A 252 -12.05 13.75 -6.45
C THR A 252 -12.18 12.41 -7.15
N VAL A 253 -11.81 12.33 -8.42
CA VAL A 253 -11.89 11.11 -9.23
C VAL A 253 -10.52 10.76 -9.80
N ARG A 254 -10.19 9.46 -9.76
CA ARG A 254 -8.94 8.91 -10.30
C ARG A 254 -9.28 7.79 -11.29
N TYR A 255 -9.07 8.04 -12.56
CA TYR A 255 -9.26 7.09 -13.64
C TYR A 255 -8.08 6.12 -13.70
N ARG A 256 -8.34 4.80 -13.70
CA ARG A 256 -7.33 3.74 -13.73
C ARG A 256 -7.31 3.00 -15.04
N LEU A 257 -8.50 2.58 -15.48
CA LEU A 257 -8.73 1.85 -16.71
C LEU A 257 -9.95 2.43 -17.42
N PRO A 258 -10.00 2.41 -18.74
CA PRO A 258 -11.20 2.78 -19.48
C PRO A 258 -12.33 1.77 -19.18
N ILE A 259 -13.56 2.24 -19.17
CA ILE A 259 -14.77 1.41 -19.09
C ILE A 259 -15.37 1.35 -20.49
N VAL A 260 -15.62 0.16 -21.01
CA VAL A 260 -16.29 -0.04 -22.31
C VAL A 260 -17.69 -0.59 -22.12
N LEU A 261 -18.54 -0.51 -23.13
CA LEU A 261 -19.98 -0.89 -23.05
C LEU A 261 -20.19 -2.35 -22.62
N GLN A 262 -19.25 -3.24 -22.94
CA GLN A 262 -19.32 -4.68 -22.61
C GLN A 262 -18.84 -5.01 -21.19
N ASP A 263 -18.31 -4.06 -20.45
CA ASP A 263 -17.87 -4.27 -19.08
C ASP A 263 -19.08 -4.44 -18.14
N THR A 264 -18.88 -5.25 -17.12
CA THR A 264 -19.80 -5.30 -15.98
C THR A 264 -19.27 -4.36 -14.92
N VAL A 265 -20.07 -3.38 -14.54
CA VAL A 265 -19.63 -2.36 -13.58
C VAL A 265 -20.41 -2.48 -12.28
N ARG A 266 -19.67 -2.61 -11.19
CA ARG A 266 -20.21 -2.54 -9.83
C ARG A 266 -19.54 -1.41 -9.07
N VAL A 267 -20.29 -0.70 -8.26
CA VAL A 267 -19.73 0.24 -7.29
C VAL A 267 -19.51 -0.47 -5.97
N ARG A 268 -18.34 -0.22 -5.34
CA ARG A 268 -18.08 -0.53 -3.93
C ARG A 268 -17.80 0.78 -3.22
N MET A 269 -18.43 0.99 -2.07
CA MET A 269 -18.26 2.23 -1.32
C MET A 269 -18.42 2.05 0.19
N HIS A 270 -17.81 2.95 0.92
CA HIS A 270 -17.90 3.04 2.38
C HIS A 270 -17.68 4.47 2.85
N VAL A 271 -18.04 4.76 4.09
CA VAL A 271 -17.78 6.05 4.75
C VAL A 271 -16.41 6.03 5.39
N THR A 272 -15.53 6.98 5.07
CA THR A 272 -14.15 7.03 5.61
C THR A 272 -13.99 8.00 6.76
N ASP A 273 -14.79 9.06 6.79
CA ASP A 273 -14.69 10.11 7.81
C ASP A 273 -16.06 10.70 8.07
N VAL A 274 -16.32 11.02 9.34
CA VAL A 274 -17.52 11.75 9.76
C VAL A 274 -17.09 12.86 10.70
N SER A 275 -17.27 14.09 10.24
CA SER A 275 -17.01 15.32 10.99
C SER A 275 -18.30 15.85 11.63
N ARG A 276 -18.22 17.04 12.26
CA ARG A 276 -19.39 17.65 12.90
C ARG A 276 -20.60 17.82 11.97
N SER A 277 -20.36 18.20 10.72
CA SER A 277 -21.44 18.54 9.75
C SER A 277 -21.20 17.92 8.36
N SER A 278 -20.24 17.04 8.20
CA SER A 278 -19.93 16.41 6.92
C SER A 278 -19.53 14.94 7.10
N PHE A 279 -19.62 14.19 6.03
CA PHE A 279 -19.11 12.83 5.94
C PHE A 279 -18.49 12.60 4.56
N ARG A 280 -17.57 11.67 4.49
CA ARG A 280 -16.78 11.37 3.29
C ARG A 280 -17.05 9.93 2.83
N PHE A 281 -17.28 9.76 1.54
CA PHE A 281 -17.25 8.43 0.91
C PHE A 281 -15.94 8.19 0.20
N GLN A 282 -15.45 6.97 0.31
CA GLN A 282 -14.53 6.38 -0.65
C GLN A 282 -15.29 5.35 -1.47
N ALA A 283 -15.11 5.39 -2.79
CA ALA A 283 -15.82 4.53 -3.72
C ALA A 283 -14.89 4.06 -4.85
N ALA A 284 -15.20 2.88 -5.40
CA ALA A 284 -14.54 2.34 -6.58
C ALA A 284 -15.57 1.75 -7.54
N LEU A 285 -15.42 2.01 -8.83
CA LEU A 285 -16.08 1.26 -9.90
C LEU A 285 -15.15 0.13 -10.31
N PHE A 286 -15.63 -1.09 -10.31
CA PHE A 286 -14.82 -2.28 -10.59
C PHE A 286 -15.63 -3.34 -11.37
N ASP A 287 -14.91 -4.25 -12.03
CA ASP A 287 -15.51 -5.42 -12.65
C ASP A 287 -15.61 -6.54 -11.61
N PRO A 288 -16.81 -7.02 -11.26
CA PRO A 288 -16.96 -8.07 -10.26
C PRO A 288 -16.48 -9.45 -10.71
N ARG A 289 -16.21 -9.64 -12.03
CA ARG A 289 -15.76 -10.92 -12.59
C ARG A 289 -14.28 -11.20 -12.32
N ASP A 290 -13.43 -10.15 -12.30
CA ASP A 290 -11.98 -10.25 -12.14
C ASP A 290 -11.40 -9.29 -11.10
N GLY A 291 -12.24 -8.41 -10.53
CA GLY A 291 -11.85 -7.45 -9.49
C GLY A 291 -11.04 -6.24 -9.98
N ARG A 292 -10.85 -6.08 -11.30
CA ARG A 292 -10.12 -4.91 -11.84
C ARG A 292 -10.87 -3.62 -11.53
N VAL A 293 -10.13 -2.62 -11.06
CA VAL A 293 -10.68 -1.32 -10.70
C VAL A 293 -10.56 -0.38 -11.89
N PHE A 294 -11.68 0.14 -12.35
CA PHE A 294 -11.74 1.13 -13.43
C PHE A 294 -11.46 2.55 -12.93
N THR A 295 -12.13 2.95 -11.87
CA THR A 295 -12.11 4.32 -11.37
C THR A 295 -12.32 4.32 -9.87
N GLU A 296 -11.62 5.22 -9.18
CA GLU A 296 -11.81 5.47 -7.74
C GLU A 296 -12.29 6.89 -7.53
N ALA A 297 -13.14 7.10 -6.54
CA ALA A 297 -13.61 8.43 -6.15
C ALA A 297 -13.60 8.61 -4.64
N GLU A 298 -13.34 9.83 -4.23
CA GLU A 298 -13.59 10.33 -2.89
C GLU A 298 -14.55 11.51 -2.99
N THR A 299 -15.60 11.51 -2.17
CA THR A 299 -16.60 12.57 -2.19
C THR A 299 -16.95 13.03 -0.78
N VAL A 300 -17.09 14.34 -0.59
CA VAL A 300 -17.51 14.97 0.67
C VAL A 300 -18.95 15.41 0.56
N GLN A 301 -19.78 14.93 1.47
CA GLN A 301 -21.14 15.39 1.66
C GLN A 301 -21.23 16.25 2.92
N VAL A 302 -21.91 17.38 2.80
CA VAL A 302 -22.18 18.27 3.93
C VAL A 302 -23.65 18.16 4.30
N MET A 303 -23.94 17.84 5.56
CA MET A 303 -25.30 17.85 6.10
C MET A 303 -25.86 19.25 5.99
N TYR A 304 -27.04 19.41 5.38
CA TYR A 304 -27.58 20.70 5.01
C TYR A 304 -29.06 20.82 5.39
N ASP A 305 -29.42 21.96 5.98
CA ASP A 305 -30.78 22.35 6.27
C ASP A 305 -31.27 23.26 5.14
N TYR A 306 -32.01 22.68 4.21
CA TYR A 306 -32.51 23.41 3.04
C TYR A 306 -33.49 24.53 3.40
N ALA A 307 -34.23 24.41 4.52
CA ALA A 307 -35.14 25.44 4.96
C ALA A 307 -34.40 26.67 5.54
N LYS A 308 -33.27 26.43 6.18
CA LYS A 308 -32.42 27.50 6.79
C LYS A 308 -31.24 27.92 5.92
N GLY A 309 -31.00 27.25 4.80
CA GLY A 309 -29.92 27.54 3.88
C GLY A 309 -28.50 27.42 4.50
N ARG A 310 -28.29 26.46 5.44
CA ARG A 310 -27.01 26.33 6.16
C ARG A 310 -26.68 24.88 6.51
N ALA A 311 -25.38 24.62 6.72
CA ALA A 311 -24.92 23.35 7.25
C ALA A 311 -25.52 23.04 8.63
N LYS A 312 -25.80 21.76 8.89
CA LYS A 312 -26.30 21.24 10.18
C LYS A 312 -25.42 20.09 10.68
N PRO A 313 -25.44 19.78 11.97
CA PRO A 313 -24.72 18.63 12.51
C PRO A 313 -25.20 17.31 11.94
N VAL A 314 -24.27 16.34 11.82
CA VAL A 314 -24.60 14.94 11.55
C VAL A 314 -25.43 14.39 12.72
N SER A 315 -26.57 13.75 12.42
CA SER A 315 -27.47 13.24 13.43
C SER A 315 -27.07 11.85 13.95
N GLU A 316 -27.41 11.55 15.21
CA GLU A 316 -27.22 10.23 15.81
C GLU A 316 -27.94 9.14 14.99
N LYS A 317 -29.12 9.45 14.44
CA LYS A 317 -29.87 8.56 13.56
C LYS A 317 -29.09 8.19 12.30
N PHE A 318 -28.40 9.15 11.68
CA PHE A 318 -27.51 8.92 10.54
C PHE A 318 -26.35 8.03 10.95
N LEU A 319 -25.64 8.37 12.04
CA LEU A 319 -24.49 7.61 12.55
C LEU A 319 -24.85 6.15 12.84
N ALA A 320 -26.01 5.90 13.44
CA ALA A 320 -26.48 4.54 13.73
C ALA A 320 -26.65 3.71 12.43
N LYS A 321 -27.13 4.31 11.34
CA LYS A 321 -27.36 3.64 10.05
C LYS A 321 -26.05 3.34 9.29
N VAL A 322 -25.06 4.23 9.39
CA VAL A 322 -23.81 4.09 8.65
C VAL A 322 -22.68 3.40 9.44
N ARG A 323 -22.90 3.06 10.70
CA ARG A 323 -21.88 2.53 11.62
C ARG A 323 -21.05 1.37 11.05
N GLU A 324 -21.71 0.40 10.41
CA GLU A 324 -21.06 -0.77 9.81
C GLU A 324 -20.26 -0.44 8.55
N TYR A 325 -20.57 0.67 7.91
CA TYR A 325 -19.95 1.17 6.69
C TYR A 325 -18.84 2.19 6.95
N ILE A 326 -18.60 2.57 8.22
CA ILE A 326 -17.51 3.48 8.58
C ILE A 326 -16.22 2.70 8.65
N GLY A 327 -15.26 3.12 7.82
CA GLY A 327 -13.92 2.58 7.78
C GLY A 327 -12.97 3.54 7.08
N GLY A 328 -11.66 3.42 7.26
CA GLY A 328 -10.69 4.30 6.61
C GLY A 328 -9.31 3.70 6.54
#